data_ce6c5c0cca0d43443214d69f916c1092
#
_entry.id   ce6c5c0cca0d43443214d69f916c1092
#
_cell.length_a   1.000
_cell.length_b   1.000
_cell.length_c   1.000
_cell.angle_alpha   90.00
_cell.angle_beta   90.00
_cell.angle_gamma   90.00
#
_symmetry.space_group_name_H-M   'P 1'
#
loop_
_entity.id
_entity.type
_entity.pdbx_description
1 polymer ?
#
loop_
_entity_poly.entity_id
_entity_poly.type
_entity_poly.pdbx_seq_one_letter_code
_entity_poly.pdbx_strand_id
1 'polypeptide(L)'
;VTEPRHAAPDEEQPQVVVNDRRRIDPETGEVRASADATTEEEGAAPVEDAPVVAEIVDEVAAELKTQLDERTADLQRLTAEYANYRKRVERDREAVINNAKASVAAELLSVLDDVERAAAHGDLTGAFKAVADKLVSTLQKTGLEPFAHEGEAFDPSVHEAVQHSTSPDVDGPTVTAVLRRGYRFGDKLVRPALVAVTDHEPAAAAPQAEES
;
A
#
# COMPACT_ATOMS: atom_id res chain seq x y z
N VAL A 1 -48.54 -50.20 19.33
CA VAL A 1 -49.26 -48.93 19.13
C VAL A 1 -48.47 -48.15 18.12
N THR A 2 -48.90 -48.21 16.84
CA THR A 2 -48.24 -47.65 15.66
C THR A 2 -48.81 -46.27 15.43
N GLU A 3 -48.00 -45.22 15.53
CA GLU A 3 -48.41 -43.88 15.11
C GLU A 3 -48.23 -43.68 13.59
N PRO A 4 -49.19 -43.05 12.91
CA PRO A 4 -49.09 -42.78 11.48
C PRO A 4 -48.22 -41.54 11.21
N ARG A 5 -47.26 -41.67 10.32
CA ARG A 5 -46.50 -40.60 9.74
C ARG A 5 -47.41 -39.66 8.95
N HIS A 6 -47.41 -38.41 9.38
CA HIS A 6 -48.03 -37.28 8.65
C HIS A 6 -47.13 -36.91 7.46
N ALA A 7 -47.62 -37.12 6.23
CA ALA A 7 -46.99 -36.65 5.02
C ALA A 7 -47.12 -35.10 4.96
N ALA A 8 -46.02 -34.40 4.85
CA ALA A 8 -46.02 -32.99 4.57
C ALA A 8 -46.44 -32.71 3.12
N PRO A 9 -47.21 -31.65 2.84
CA PRO A 9 -47.58 -31.30 1.46
C PRO A 9 -46.37 -30.84 0.69
N ASP A 10 -46.28 -31.30 -0.54
CA ASP A 10 -45.31 -30.94 -1.57
C ASP A 10 -45.42 -29.43 -1.82
N GLU A 11 -44.45 -28.62 -1.37
CA GLU A 11 -44.37 -27.21 -1.72
C GLU A 11 -43.94 -27.10 -3.18
N GLU A 12 -44.90 -26.84 -4.05
CA GLU A 12 -44.63 -26.43 -5.43
C GLU A 12 -43.78 -25.17 -5.43
N GLN A 13 -42.47 -25.36 -5.67
CA GLN A 13 -41.58 -24.24 -5.91
C GLN A 13 -42.01 -23.50 -7.18
N PRO A 14 -42.20 -22.18 -7.13
CA PRO A 14 -42.55 -21.41 -8.32
C PRO A 14 -41.44 -21.53 -9.34
N GLN A 15 -41.73 -22.15 -10.49
CA GLN A 15 -40.80 -22.17 -11.61
C GLN A 15 -40.62 -20.76 -12.13
N VAL A 16 -39.43 -20.22 -11.92
CA VAL A 16 -39.03 -18.93 -12.50
C VAL A 16 -38.81 -19.14 -13.99
N VAL A 17 -39.75 -18.71 -14.80
CA VAL A 17 -39.61 -18.70 -16.26
C VAL A 17 -38.67 -17.58 -16.63
N VAL A 18 -37.41 -17.89 -16.87
CA VAL A 18 -36.38 -16.95 -17.35
C VAL A 18 -36.57 -16.84 -18.88
N ASN A 19 -37.18 -15.74 -19.35
CA ASN A 19 -37.25 -15.43 -20.74
C ASN A 19 -35.91 -14.83 -21.21
N ASP A 20 -35.00 -15.65 -21.69
CA ASP A 20 -33.69 -15.22 -22.18
C ASP A 20 -33.83 -14.59 -23.56
N ARG A 21 -33.71 -13.26 -23.63
CA ARG A 21 -33.77 -12.44 -24.86
C ARG A 21 -32.41 -12.30 -25.57
N ARG A 22 -31.41 -13.09 -25.19
CA ARG A 22 -30.09 -13.02 -25.84
C ARG A 22 -30.19 -13.57 -27.28
N ARG A 23 -29.65 -12.80 -28.22
CA ARG A 23 -29.59 -13.17 -29.64
C ARG A 23 -28.58 -14.26 -29.95
N ILE A 24 -27.67 -14.51 -29.06
CA ILE A 24 -26.58 -15.48 -29.19
C ILE A 24 -26.76 -16.56 -28.13
N ASP A 25 -26.70 -17.83 -28.54
CA ASP A 25 -26.73 -18.98 -27.62
C ASP A 25 -25.42 -19.01 -26.79
N PRO A 26 -25.48 -19.01 -25.45
CA PRO A 26 -24.31 -18.97 -24.63
C PRO A 26 -23.47 -20.28 -24.66
N GLU A 27 -24.03 -21.39 -25.12
CA GLU A 27 -23.30 -22.67 -25.17
C GLU A 27 -22.72 -22.97 -26.56
N THR A 28 -23.39 -22.58 -27.63
CA THR A 28 -22.94 -22.86 -29.00
C THR A 28 -22.34 -21.67 -29.71
N GLY A 29 -22.60 -20.44 -29.24
CA GLY A 29 -22.14 -19.21 -29.87
C GLY A 29 -22.88 -18.86 -31.19
N GLU A 30 -23.92 -19.59 -31.55
CA GLU A 30 -24.68 -19.38 -32.77
C GLU A 30 -25.80 -18.36 -32.57
N VAL A 31 -26.11 -17.61 -33.63
CA VAL A 31 -27.20 -16.61 -33.64
C VAL A 31 -28.54 -17.34 -33.74
N ARG A 32 -29.36 -17.28 -32.69
CA ARG A 32 -30.74 -17.81 -32.73
C ARG A 32 -31.56 -17.04 -33.74
N ALA A 33 -32.16 -17.75 -34.67
CA ALA A 33 -33.16 -17.17 -35.59
C ALA A 33 -34.35 -16.66 -34.76
N SER A 34 -34.70 -15.37 -34.91
CA SER A 34 -35.87 -14.80 -34.24
C SER A 34 -37.14 -15.47 -34.75
N ALA A 35 -37.93 -15.98 -33.83
CA ALA A 35 -39.21 -16.67 -34.15
C ALA A 35 -40.34 -15.74 -34.60
N ASP A 36 -40.01 -14.52 -35.02
CA ASP A 36 -40.98 -13.51 -35.52
C ASP A 36 -40.62 -13.04 -36.93
N ALA A 37 -40.54 -13.95 -37.90
CA ALA A 37 -40.49 -13.59 -39.31
C ALA A 37 -41.62 -14.28 -40.06
N THR A 38 -42.84 -14.00 -39.63
CA THR A 38 -44.01 -14.12 -40.53
C THR A 38 -44.44 -12.70 -40.86
N THR A 39 -43.73 -12.10 -41.79
CA THR A 39 -44.17 -10.82 -42.37
C THR A 39 -45.06 -11.17 -43.57
N GLU A 40 -46.35 -11.03 -43.40
CA GLU A 40 -47.26 -10.89 -44.51
C GLU A 40 -46.84 -9.64 -45.29
N GLU A 41 -46.48 -9.86 -46.57
CA GLU A 41 -46.34 -8.75 -47.55
C GLU A 41 -47.73 -8.15 -47.79
N GLU A 42 -48.06 -7.13 -47.02
CA GLU A 42 -49.20 -6.26 -47.35
C GLU A 42 -48.65 -4.90 -47.86
N GLY A 43 -49.04 -4.59 -49.13
CA GLY A 43 -48.54 -3.52 -49.95
C GLY A 43 -48.29 -2.18 -49.29
N ALA A 44 -47.00 -1.84 -49.18
CA ALA A 44 -46.59 -0.49 -48.82
C ALA A 44 -46.78 0.43 -50.03
N ALA A 45 -47.79 1.36 -49.97
CA ALA A 45 -47.88 2.51 -50.86
C ALA A 45 -46.57 3.32 -50.74
N PRO A 46 -46.02 3.93 -51.77
CA PRO A 46 -44.83 4.73 -51.70
C PRO A 46 -45.09 5.95 -50.82
N VAL A 47 -44.48 6.00 -49.65
CA VAL A 47 -44.47 7.17 -48.79
C VAL A 47 -43.48 8.15 -49.42
N GLU A 48 -43.98 9.29 -49.95
CA GLU A 48 -43.17 10.38 -50.51
C GLU A 48 -42.29 11.10 -49.50
N ASP A 49 -42.28 10.66 -48.21
CA ASP A 49 -41.47 11.22 -47.09
C ASP A 49 -40.20 10.42 -46.74
N ALA A 50 -39.78 9.46 -47.57
CA ALA A 50 -38.60 8.63 -47.32
C ALA A 50 -37.28 9.40 -47.07
N PRO A 51 -36.97 10.54 -47.73
CA PRO A 51 -35.74 11.28 -47.49
C PRO A 51 -35.72 11.99 -46.12
N VAL A 52 -36.85 12.52 -45.67
CA VAL A 52 -36.94 13.24 -44.38
C VAL A 52 -36.82 12.31 -43.19
N VAL A 53 -37.38 11.09 -43.27
CA VAL A 53 -37.26 10.07 -42.22
C VAL A 53 -35.84 9.55 -42.14
N ALA A 54 -35.14 9.37 -43.28
CA ALA A 54 -33.75 8.95 -43.31
C ALA A 54 -32.80 10.00 -42.66
N GLU A 55 -33.02 11.29 -42.96
CA GLU A 55 -32.24 12.39 -42.40
C GLU A 55 -32.41 12.51 -40.89
N ILE A 56 -33.65 12.38 -40.37
CA ILE A 56 -33.92 12.37 -38.91
C ILE A 56 -33.29 11.15 -38.23
N VAL A 57 -33.31 9.98 -38.85
CA VAL A 57 -32.69 8.76 -38.32
C VAL A 57 -31.18 8.90 -38.24
N ASP A 58 -30.54 9.49 -39.27
CA ASP A 58 -29.11 9.73 -39.31
C ASP A 58 -28.67 10.77 -38.25
N GLU A 59 -29.48 11.84 -38.05
CA GLU A 59 -29.21 12.85 -37.03
C GLU A 59 -29.29 12.25 -35.61
N VAL A 60 -30.36 11.50 -35.32
CA VAL A 60 -30.52 10.80 -34.03
C VAL A 60 -29.41 9.76 -33.81
N ALA A 61 -29.01 9.03 -34.86
CA ALA A 61 -27.92 8.07 -34.78
C ALA A 61 -26.55 8.74 -34.47
N ALA A 62 -26.31 9.91 -35.10
CA ALA A 62 -25.11 10.71 -34.84
C ALA A 62 -25.08 11.24 -33.39
N GLU A 63 -26.22 11.73 -32.89
CA GLU A 63 -26.36 12.20 -31.52
C GLU A 63 -26.16 11.06 -30.50
N LEU A 64 -26.78 9.91 -30.72
CA LEU A 64 -26.62 8.72 -29.86
C LEU A 64 -25.16 8.21 -29.86
N LYS A 65 -24.51 8.28 -31.03
CA LYS A 65 -23.09 7.92 -31.11
C LYS A 65 -22.21 8.86 -30.29
N THR A 66 -22.47 10.17 -30.39
CA THR A 66 -21.74 11.15 -29.56
C THR A 66 -21.93 10.90 -28.07
N GLN A 67 -23.19 10.64 -27.65
CA GLN A 67 -23.49 10.30 -26.26
C GLN A 67 -22.80 9.00 -25.83
N LEU A 68 -22.74 8.00 -26.68
CA LEU A 68 -22.03 6.74 -26.42
C LEU A 68 -20.54 6.98 -26.26
N ASP A 69 -19.92 7.78 -27.11
CA ASP A 69 -18.48 8.09 -27.04
C ASP A 69 -18.16 8.88 -25.75
N GLU A 70 -19.00 9.86 -25.38
CA GLU A 70 -18.87 10.59 -24.11
C GLU A 70 -18.99 9.66 -22.90
N ARG A 71 -20.02 8.80 -22.86
CA ARG A 71 -20.20 7.84 -21.76
C ARG A 71 -19.06 6.83 -21.68
N THR A 72 -18.56 6.40 -22.84
CA THR A 72 -17.42 5.49 -22.90
C THR A 72 -16.15 6.15 -22.35
N ALA A 73 -15.90 7.41 -22.73
CA ALA A 73 -14.79 8.18 -22.20
C ALA A 73 -14.90 8.41 -20.67
N ASP A 74 -16.11 8.73 -20.19
CA ASP A 74 -16.37 8.88 -18.76
C ASP A 74 -16.14 7.57 -17.99
N LEU A 75 -16.58 6.43 -18.52
CA LEU A 75 -16.34 5.12 -17.90
C LEU A 75 -14.86 4.75 -17.88
N GLN A 76 -14.12 5.06 -18.95
CA GLN A 76 -12.68 4.83 -19.00
C GLN A 76 -11.96 5.68 -17.96
N ARG A 77 -12.31 6.97 -17.84
CA ARG A 77 -11.77 7.86 -16.83
C ARG A 77 -12.07 7.35 -15.42
N LEU A 78 -13.32 7.02 -15.13
CA LEU A 78 -13.75 6.50 -13.83
C LEU A 78 -13.02 5.19 -13.47
N THR A 79 -12.84 4.31 -14.44
CA THR A 79 -12.11 3.05 -14.26
C THR A 79 -10.63 3.31 -13.89
N ALA A 80 -10.00 4.27 -14.56
CA ALA A 80 -8.63 4.67 -14.27
C ALA A 80 -8.51 5.32 -12.86
N GLU A 81 -9.44 6.20 -12.50
CA GLU A 81 -9.50 6.82 -11.17
C GLU A 81 -9.71 5.76 -10.08
N TYR A 82 -10.59 4.79 -10.31
CA TYR A 82 -10.84 3.71 -9.36
C TYR A 82 -9.62 2.79 -9.20
N ALA A 83 -8.90 2.49 -10.28
CA ALA A 83 -7.66 1.73 -10.22
C ALA A 83 -6.59 2.46 -9.38
N ASN A 84 -6.44 3.77 -9.59
CA ASN A 84 -5.54 4.62 -8.79
C ASN A 84 -5.97 4.70 -7.32
N TYR A 85 -7.26 4.82 -7.06
CA TYR A 85 -7.82 4.81 -5.71
C TYR A 85 -7.51 3.49 -4.98
N ARG A 86 -7.76 2.35 -5.60
CA ARG A 86 -7.45 1.03 -5.01
C ARG A 86 -5.96 0.90 -4.67
N LYS A 87 -5.08 1.32 -5.57
CA LYS A 87 -3.63 1.29 -5.34
C LYS A 87 -3.21 2.21 -4.18
N ARG A 88 -3.87 3.37 -4.02
CA ARG A 88 -3.64 4.26 -2.89
C ARG A 88 -4.11 3.64 -1.58
N VAL A 89 -5.34 3.11 -1.55
CA VAL A 89 -5.92 2.47 -0.35
C VAL A 89 -5.05 1.31 0.15
N GLU A 90 -4.49 0.50 -0.76
CA GLU A 90 -3.61 -0.61 -0.35
C GLU A 90 -2.31 -0.09 0.28
N ARG A 91 -1.69 0.95 -0.30
CA ARG A 91 -0.51 1.59 0.31
C ARG A 91 -0.82 2.22 1.67
N ASP A 92 -1.96 2.89 1.78
CA ASP A 92 -2.38 3.51 3.04
C ASP A 92 -2.63 2.45 4.11
N ARG A 93 -3.21 1.31 3.73
CA ARG A 93 -3.41 0.17 4.63
C ARG A 93 -2.09 -0.41 5.15
N GLU A 94 -1.12 -0.63 4.25
CA GLU A 94 0.23 -1.08 4.64
C GLU A 94 0.90 -0.07 5.58
N ALA A 95 0.79 1.22 5.28
CA ALA A 95 1.34 2.29 6.11
C ALA A 95 0.71 2.29 7.52
N VAL A 96 -0.61 2.11 7.63
CA VAL A 96 -1.32 2.02 8.92
C VAL A 96 -0.82 0.82 9.72
N ILE A 97 -0.69 -0.35 9.10
CA ILE A 97 -0.20 -1.56 9.77
C ILE A 97 1.24 -1.35 10.26
N ASN A 98 2.13 -0.80 9.43
CA ASN A 98 3.52 -0.55 9.78
C ASN A 98 3.63 0.52 10.88
N ASN A 99 2.79 1.57 10.84
CA ASN A 99 2.72 2.56 11.90
C ASN A 99 2.27 1.97 13.24
N ALA A 100 1.29 1.07 13.23
CA ALA A 100 0.83 0.40 14.45
C ALA A 100 1.93 -0.50 15.05
N LYS A 101 2.62 -1.28 14.21
CA LYS A 101 3.76 -2.10 14.64
C LYS A 101 4.89 -1.23 15.20
N ALA A 102 5.23 -0.14 14.52
CA ALA A 102 6.26 0.80 14.98
C ALA A 102 5.91 1.45 16.32
N SER A 103 4.63 1.76 16.57
CA SER A 103 4.19 2.32 17.86
C SER A 103 4.37 1.32 19.01
N VAL A 104 3.99 0.05 18.80
CA VAL A 104 4.21 -1.00 19.80
C VAL A 104 5.72 -1.23 20.04
N ALA A 105 6.51 -1.24 18.97
CA ALA A 105 7.97 -1.38 19.09
C ALA A 105 8.59 -0.21 19.86
N ALA A 106 8.09 1.03 19.66
CA ALA A 106 8.58 2.22 20.36
C ALA A 106 8.41 2.10 21.90
N GLU A 107 7.30 1.53 22.36
CA GLU A 107 7.08 1.31 23.79
C GLU A 107 8.05 0.28 24.38
N LEU A 108 8.52 -0.67 23.57
CA LEU A 108 9.48 -1.69 23.99
C LEU A 108 10.94 -1.20 23.94
N LEU A 109 11.22 -0.03 23.37
CA LEU A 109 12.60 0.47 23.25
C LEU A 109 13.25 0.72 24.60
N SER A 110 12.48 1.10 25.63
CA SER A 110 13.01 1.26 26.98
C SER A 110 13.53 -0.05 27.55
N VAL A 111 12.83 -1.16 27.27
CA VAL A 111 13.26 -2.50 27.69
C VAL A 111 14.54 -2.93 26.94
N LEU A 112 14.65 -2.59 25.66
CA LEU A 112 15.86 -2.84 24.86
C LEU A 112 17.05 -2.04 25.40
N ASP A 113 16.84 -0.78 25.78
CA ASP A 113 17.87 0.06 26.40
C ASP A 113 18.37 -0.53 27.72
N ASP A 114 17.47 -1.09 28.53
CA ASP A 114 17.83 -1.76 29.79
C ASP A 114 18.59 -3.05 29.53
N VAL A 115 18.22 -3.82 28.51
CA VAL A 115 18.96 -5.02 28.06
C VAL A 115 20.37 -4.65 27.61
N GLU A 116 20.52 -3.59 26.80
CA GLU A 116 21.84 -3.11 26.36
C GLU A 116 22.70 -2.64 27.53
N ARG A 117 22.10 -1.93 28.49
CA ARG A 117 22.78 -1.49 29.69
C ARG A 117 23.24 -2.67 30.54
N ALA A 118 22.40 -3.69 30.76
CA ALA A 118 22.76 -4.91 31.45
C ALA A 118 23.87 -5.67 30.73
N ALA A 119 23.87 -5.68 29.39
CA ALA A 119 24.95 -6.27 28.60
C ALA A 119 26.26 -5.53 28.79
N ALA A 120 26.26 -4.19 28.82
CA ALA A 120 27.44 -3.35 29.02
C ALA A 120 28.07 -3.56 30.44
N HIS A 121 27.26 -3.83 31.45
CA HIS A 121 27.70 -4.14 32.81
C HIS A 121 28.09 -5.60 33.03
N GLY A 122 27.89 -6.48 32.05
CA GLY A 122 28.19 -7.90 32.14
C GLY A 122 27.13 -8.71 32.90
N ASP A 123 26.00 -8.11 33.25
CA ASP A 123 24.92 -8.76 34.00
C ASP A 123 24.02 -9.63 33.09
N LEU A 124 24.15 -9.49 31.78
CA LEU A 124 23.35 -10.24 30.80
C LEU A 124 23.94 -11.64 30.61
N THR A 125 23.64 -12.58 31.53
CA THR A 125 24.19 -13.94 31.54
C THR A 125 23.12 -15.03 31.60
N GLY A 126 23.48 -16.26 31.25
CA GLY A 126 22.64 -17.44 31.42
C GLY A 126 21.32 -17.40 30.71
N ALA A 127 20.25 -17.80 31.39
CA ALA A 127 18.90 -17.86 30.85
C ALA A 127 18.34 -16.47 30.48
N PHE A 128 18.69 -15.44 31.22
CA PHE A 128 18.26 -14.07 30.95
C PHE A 128 18.81 -13.57 29.59
N LYS A 129 20.07 -13.84 29.29
CA LYS A 129 20.65 -13.54 27.98
C LYS A 129 19.87 -14.20 26.84
N ALA A 130 19.53 -15.48 26.98
CA ALA A 130 18.80 -16.20 25.95
C ALA A 130 17.41 -15.59 25.68
N VAL A 131 16.73 -15.10 26.72
CA VAL A 131 15.43 -14.41 26.58
C VAL A 131 15.60 -13.06 25.90
N ALA A 132 16.61 -12.28 26.30
CA ALA A 132 16.92 -10.99 25.72
C ALA A 132 17.28 -11.09 24.23
N ASP A 133 18.18 -12.01 23.87
CA ASP A 133 18.57 -12.28 22.48
C ASP A 133 17.38 -12.71 21.63
N LYS A 134 16.47 -13.51 22.20
CA LYS A 134 15.24 -13.92 21.53
C LYS A 134 14.29 -12.73 21.32
N LEU A 135 14.15 -11.84 22.30
CA LEU A 135 13.34 -10.62 22.17
C LEU A 135 13.87 -9.74 21.04
N VAL A 136 15.17 -9.42 21.06
CA VAL A 136 15.84 -8.61 20.02
C VAL A 136 15.63 -9.24 18.65
N SER A 137 15.92 -10.53 18.49
CA SER A 137 15.77 -11.23 17.21
C SER A 137 14.32 -11.28 16.71
N THR A 138 13.34 -11.36 17.62
CA THR A 138 11.92 -11.34 17.26
C THR A 138 11.51 -9.97 16.77
N LEU A 139 11.93 -8.91 17.44
CA LEU A 139 11.64 -7.52 17.01
C LEU A 139 12.31 -7.22 15.66
N GLN A 140 13.54 -7.67 15.44
CA GLN A 140 14.21 -7.54 14.14
C GLN A 140 13.44 -8.27 13.01
N LYS A 141 12.93 -9.47 13.28
CA LYS A 141 12.09 -10.21 12.32
C LYS A 141 10.77 -9.52 12.01
N THR A 142 10.25 -8.69 12.91
CA THR A 142 9.04 -7.89 12.65
C THR A 142 9.33 -6.64 11.82
N GLY A 143 10.61 -6.30 11.59
CA GLY A 143 11.06 -5.16 10.79
C GLY A 143 11.64 -4.00 11.60
N LEU A 144 11.91 -4.18 12.91
CA LEU A 144 12.63 -3.19 13.72
C LEU A 144 14.13 -3.32 13.46
N GLU A 145 14.76 -2.28 12.93
CA GLU A 145 16.18 -2.27 12.61
C GLU A 145 16.92 -1.27 13.50
N PRO A 146 17.95 -1.70 14.23
CA PRO A 146 18.86 -0.79 14.91
C PRO A 146 19.79 -0.12 13.89
N PHE A 147 20.16 1.11 14.15
CA PHE A 147 21.15 1.84 13.37
C PHE A 147 22.02 2.70 14.28
N ALA A 148 22.98 3.38 13.71
CA ALA A 148 24.10 4.10 14.30
C ALA A 148 25.18 3.18 14.84
N HIS A 149 26.37 3.31 14.24
CA HIS A 149 27.58 2.63 14.65
C HIS A 149 28.71 3.63 14.83
N GLU A 150 29.65 3.31 15.69
CA GLU A 150 30.84 4.11 15.83
C GLU A 150 31.64 4.13 14.51
N GLY A 151 32.10 5.29 14.11
CA GLY A 151 32.83 5.52 12.87
C GLY A 151 31.93 5.88 11.68
N GLU A 152 30.61 5.89 11.82
CA GLU A 152 29.69 6.37 10.76
C GLU A 152 29.72 7.90 10.66
N ALA A 153 29.43 8.42 9.46
CA ALA A 153 29.23 9.85 9.26
C ALA A 153 27.99 10.32 10.04
N PHE A 154 28.09 11.47 10.66
CA PHE A 154 26.94 12.06 11.35
C PHE A 154 25.89 12.54 10.37
N ASP A 155 24.64 12.10 10.55
CA ASP A 155 23.48 12.54 9.80
C ASP A 155 22.45 13.17 10.76
N PRO A 156 22.21 14.49 10.68
CA PRO A 156 21.23 15.16 11.54
C PRO A 156 19.79 14.67 11.40
N SER A 157 19.45 13.98 10.31
CA SER A 157 18.09 13.47 10.09
C SER A 157 17.74 12.26 10.95
N VAL A 158 18.75 11.49 11.38
CA VAL A 158 18.60 10.23 12.13
C VAL A 158 19.41 10.18 13.43
N HIS A 159 20.38 11.08 13.61
CA HIS A 159 21.24 11.17 14.78
C HIS A 159 20.96 12.44 15.59
N GLU A 160 20.95 12.31 16.90
CA GLU A 160 20.88 13.41 17.86
C GLU A 160 22.24 13.52 18.58
N ALA A 161 23.02 14.54 18.28
CA ALA A 161 24.31 14.79 18.89
C ALA A 161 24.11 15.42 20.28
N VAL A 162 24.56 14.75 21.34
CA VAL A 162 24.52 15.25 22.73
C VAL A 162 25.88 15.67 23.24
N GLN A 163 26.94 15.19 22.61
CA GLN A 163 28.33 15.59 22.88
C GLN A 163 29.01 15.93 21.56
N HIS A 164 29.78 16.99 21.57
CA HIS A 164 30.58 17.44 20.45
C HIS A 164 32.01 17.64 20.88
N SER A 165 32.94 17.12 20.08
CA SER A 165 34.39 17.28 20.24
C SER A 165 35.04 17.56 18.88
N THR A 166 36.28 18.00 18.89
CA THR A 166 37.06 18.19 17.66
C THR A 166 38.33 17.34 17.75
N SER A 167 38.75 16.78 16.61
CA SER A 167 39.99 16.02 16.49
C SER A 167 40.56 16.12 15.08
N PRO A 168 41.87 16.14 14.92
CA PRO A 168 42.50 16.06 13.61
C PRO A 168 42.41 14.66 12.98
N ASP A 169 42.00 13.64 13.73
CA ASP A 169 41.97 12.24 13.29
C ASP A 169 40.73 11.86 12.45
N VAL A 170 39.77 12.78 12.31
CA VAL A 170 38.56 12.56 11.52
C VAL A 170 38.50 13.55 10.35
N ASP A 171 37.98 13.10 9.21
CA ASP A 171 37.87 13.92 8.00
C ASP A 171 36.63 14.85 7.98
N GLY A 172 35.69 14.64 8.91
CA GLY A 172 34.44 15.38 9.04
C GLY A 172 33.59 14.90 10.21
N PRO A 173 32.36 15.41 10.35
CA PRO A 173 31.46 15.04 11.44
C PRO A 173 31.25 13.53 11.51
N THR A 174 31.80 12.89 12.52
CA THR A 174 31.81 11.42 12.67
C THR A 174 31.25 11.03 14.04
N VAL A 175 30.43 9.98 14.07
CA VAL A 175 29.91 9.36 15.29
C VAL A 175 31.05 8.64 16.01
N THR A 176 31.49 9.16 17.15
CA THR A 176 32.60 8.58 17.93
C THR A 176 32.12 7.66 19.05
N ALA A 177 30.91 7.88 19.55
CA ALA A 177 30.27 6.95 20.48
C ALA A 177 28.76 6.95 20.32
N VAL A 178 28.16 5.78 20.51
CA VAL A 178 26.70 5.62 20.51
C VAL A 178 26.23 5.48 21.96
N LEU A 179 25.62 6.52 22.49
CA LEU A 179 25.13 6.55 23.87
C LEU A 179 23.79 5.83 24.01
N ARG A 180 22.98 5.87 22.93
CA ARG A 180 21.70 5.16 22.85
C ARG A 180 21.40 4.86 21.38
N ARG A 181 21.13 3.62 21.05
CA ARG A 181 20.86 3.20 19.67
C ARG A 181 19.58 3.80 19.12
N GLY A 182 19.64 4.21 17.87
CA GLY A 182 18.49 4.55 17.07
C GLY A 182 17.79 3.32 16.52
N TYR A 183 16.50 3.44 16.26
CA TYR A 183 15.69 2.38 15.68
C TYR A 183 14.79 2.92 14.60
N ARG A 184 14.68 2.15 13.50
CA ARG A 184 13.72 2.41 12.40
C ARG A 184 12.86 1.17 12.16
N PHE A 185 11.69 1.40 11.57
CA PHE A 185 10.77 0.35 11.16
C PHE A 185 10.43 0.56 9.69
N GLY A 186 11.07 -0.20 8.80
CA GLY A 186 11.10 0.13 7.38
C GLY A 186 11.67 1.53 7.16
N ASP A 187 10.91 2.38 6.44
CA ASP A 187 11.32 3.78 6.17
C ASP A 187 11.00 4.74 7.32
N LYS A 188 10.29 4.28 8.35
CA LYS A 188 9.88 5.13 9.47
C LYS A 188 10.94 5.15 10.57
N LEU A 189 11.45 6.34 10.87
CA LEU A 189 12.25 6.57 12.06
C LEU A 189 11.36 6.44 13.30
N VAL A 190 11.69 5.47 14.18
CA VAL A 190 10.99 5.24 15.46
C VAL A 190 11.61 6.11 16.55
N ARG A 191 12.95 6.14 16.60
CA ARG A 191 13.72 6.93 17.56
C ARG A 191 15.09 7.27 16.97
N PRO A 192 15.56 8.53 17.04
CA PRO A 192 16.91 8.89 16.66
C PRO A 192 17.93 8.25 17.59
N ALA A 193 19.15 8.05 17.09
CA ALA A 193 20.26 7.61 17.92
C ALA A 193 20.87 8.79 18.67
N LEU A 194 21.10 8.62 19.96
CA LEU A 194 21.89 9.57 20.75
C LEU A 194 23.37 9.26 20.59
N VAL A 195 24.13 10.22 20.08
CA VAL A 195 25.53 10.00 19.71
C VAL A 195 26.43 11.12 20.24
N ALA A 196 27.71 10.77 20.45
CA ALA A 196 28.78 11.73 20.53
C ALA A 196 29.40 11.91 19.14
N VAL A 197 29.64 13.15 18.75
CA VAL A 197 30.16 13.51 17.42
C VAL A 197 31.52 14.20 17.59
N THR A 198 32.45 13.78 16.76
CA THR A 198 33.74 14.49 16.63
C THR A 198 33.81 15.10 15.24
N ASP A 199 34.11 16.39 15.20
CA ASP A 199 34.30 17.13 13.95
C ASP A 199 35.80 17.29 13.66
N HIS A 200 36.12 17.53 12.41
CA HIS A 200 37.49 17.78 12.00
C HIS A 200 37.98 19.14 12.55
N GLU A 201 39.06 19.09 13.30
CA GLU A 201 39.79 20.32 13.68
C GLU A 201 40.93 20.51 12.70
N PRO A 202 40.89 21.58 11.87
CA PRO A 202 42.02 21.89 11.02
C PRO A 202 43.24 22.18 11.90
N ALA A 203 44.33 21.41 11.68
CA ALA A 203 45.57 21.61 12.43
C ALA A 203 45.89 23.09 12.52
N ALA A 204 45.99 23.63 13.75
CA ALA A 204 46.32 25.05 13.96
C ALA A 204 47.57 25.37 13.16
N ALA A 205 47.47 26.30 12.24
CA ALA A 205 48.60 26.80 11.46
C ALA A 205 49.69 27.24 12.47
N ALA A 206 50.84 26.59 12.43
CA ALA A 206 51.97 26.94 13.26
C ALA A 206 52.21 28.45 13.13
N PRO A 207 52.43 29.21 14.23
CA PRO A 207 52.68 30.61 14.16
C PRO A 207 53.90 30.82 13.28
N GLN A 208 53.73 31.55 12.19
CA GLN A 208 54.83 32.00 11.34
C GLN A 208 55.68 32.90 12.23
N ALA A 209 56.90 32.43 12.53
CA ALA A 209 57.89 33.25 13.20
C ALA A 209 58.19 34.43 12.27
N GLU A 210 57.78 35.64 12.71
CA GLU A 210 58.23 36.88 12.09
C GLU A 210 59.73 37.00 12.33
N GLU A 211 60.50 36.69 11.30
CA GLU A 211 61.92 37.11 11.25
C GLU A 211 61.94 38.62 11.03
N SER A 212 62.43 39.31 12.02
CA SER A 212 62.86 40.75 11.95
C SER A 212 64.30 40.82 11.47
#